data_58f313975040a63ac4bbd954ff0cc636
#
_entry.id   58f313975040a63ac4bbd954ff0cc636
#
_cell.length_a   1.000
_cell.length_b   1.000
_cell.length_c   1.000
_cell.angle_alpha   90.00
_cell.angle_beta   90.00
_cell.angle_gamma   90.00
#
_symmetry.space_group_name_H-M   'P 1'
#
loop_
_entity.id
_entity.type
_entity.pdbx_description
1 polymer ?
#
loop_
_entity_poly.entity_id
_entity_poly.type
_entity_poly.pdbx_seq_one_letter_code
_entity_poly.pdbx_strand_id
1 'polypeptide(L)'
;IRIFRLTMIDRVKPPEQPSPFTNVEDAMTQLQALAKPVVSYLYTVEVWNYFELYWFRHLMVALPVETIHNLLPLAIKRSEKYRAFNQIGTLRVKTLFSAFTVFINARQLPDAKKALTTAERLLYDANDLANSALLLFLRGWYQAVAGQTAAGFELCQQAISLEHILD
;
A
#
# COMPACT_ATOMS: atom_id res chain seq x y z
N ILE A 1 17.80 -3.93 3.82
CA ILE A 1 18.76 -3.01 4.43
C ILE A 1 19.27 -1.99 3.38
N ARG A 2 19.73 -2.46 2.18
CA ARG A 2 20.27 -1.58 1.13
C ARG A 2 19.21 -0.70 0.47
N ILE A 3 18.00 -1.21 0.25
CA ILE A 3 16.84 -0.46 -0.27
C ILE A 3 16.41 0.62 0.70
N PHE A 4 16.31 0.29 2.00
CA PHE A 4 15.95 1.24 3.04
C PHE A 4 16.97 2.37 3.18
N ARG A 5 18.27 2.03 3.02
CA ARG A 5 19.35 3.01 3.04
C ARG A 5 19.27 4.01 1.88
N LEU A 6 18.89 3.56 0.67
CA LEU A 6 18.74 4.43 -0.49
C LEU A 6 17.57 5.42 -0.35
N THR A 7 16.43 4.98 0.19
CA THR A 7 15.25 5.84 0.37
C THR A 7 15.37 6.82 1.54
N MET A 8 16.14 6.47 2.58
CA MET A 8 16.30 7.33 3.77
C MET A 8 17.49 8.27 3.68
N ILE A 9 18.55 7.91 2.96
CA ILE A 9 19.76 8.77 2.84
C ILE A 9 19.44 10.08 2.12
N ASP A 10 18.59 10.06 1.08
CA ASP A 10 18.21 11.29 0.36
C ASP A 10 17.40 12.27 1.21
N ARG A 11 16.72 11.80 2.27
CA ARG A 11 15.96 12.66 3.19
C ARG A 11 16.79 13.27 4.32
N VAL A 12 17.94 12.69 4.62
CA VAL A 12 18.78 13.06 5.77
C VAL A 12 20.06 13.75 5.35
N LYS A 13 20.40 13.74 4.06
CA LYS A 13 21.60 14.42 3.56
C LYS A 13 21.46 15.94 3.63
N PRO A 14 22.51 16.65 4.09
CA PRO A 14 22.58 18.10 3.93
C PRO A 14 22.46 18.49 2.44
N PRO A 15 21.88 19.66 2.12
CA PRO A 15 21.62 20.08 0.75
C PRO A 15 22.86 20.25 -0.14
N GLU A 16 24.08 20.11 0.42
CA GLU A 16 25.34 20.27 -0.29
C GLU A 16 25.92 18.96 -0.89
N GLN A 17 25.33 17.79 -0.60
CA GLN A 17 25.79 16.54 -1.21
C GLN A 17 24.91 16.17 -2.40
N PRO A 18 25.49 15.99 -3.60
CA PRO A 18 24.71 15.58 -4.78
C PRO A 18 24.02 14.25 -4.49
N SER A 19 22.73 14.17 -4.88
CA SER A 19 21.98 12.90 -4.82
C SER A 19 22.76 11.82 -5.58
N PRO A 20 22.77 10.56 -5.09
CA PRO A 20 23.37 9.45 -5.84
C PRO A 20 22.58 9.15 -7.13
N PHE A 21 21.46 9.83 -7.34
CA PHE A 21 20.59 9.65 -8.50
C PHE A 21 20.64 10.90 -9.38
N THR A 22 20.77 10.69 -10.68
CA THR A 22 20.76 11.76 -11.69
C THR A 22 19.37 12.36 -11.86
N ASN A 23 18.33 11.55 -11.69
CA ASN A 23 16.93 11.95 -11.75
C ASN A 23 16.03 10.88 -11.07
N VAL A 24 14.73 11.15 -10.96
CA VAL A 24 13.75 10.26 -10.33
C VAL A 24 13.63 8.92 -11.10
N GLU A 25 13.76 8.94 -12.42
CA GLU A 25 13.67 7.74 -13.27
C GLU A 25 14.84 6.78 -13.01
N ASP A 26 16.05 7.31 -12.89
CA ASP A 26 17.24 6.53 -12.53
C ASP A 26 17.08 5.92 -11.12
N ALA A 27 16.60 6.70 -10.14
CA ALA A 27 16.31 6.21 -8.80
C ALA A 27 15.28 5.06 -8.81
N MET A 28 14.21 5.19 -9.58
CA MET A 28 13.19 4.15 -9.71
C MET A 28 13.74 2.88 -10.35
N THR A 29 14.54 3.02 -11.40
CA THR A 29 15.20 1.89 -12.08
C THR A 29 16.12 1.12 -11.13
N GLN A 30 16.92 1.84 -10.34
CA GLN A 30 17.80 1.23 -9.34
C GLN A 30 17.00 0.54 -8.22
N LEU A 31 15.93 1.17 -7.74
CA LEU A 31 15.04 0.57 -6.73
C LEU A 31 14.37 -0.71 -7.26
N GLN A 32 13.92 -0.71 -8.50
CA GLN A 32 13.35 -1.91 -9.13
C GLN A 32 14.37 -3.04 -9.25
N ALA A 33 15.60 -2.72 -9.65
CA ALA A 33 16.69 -3.69 -9.72
C ALA A 33 17.01 -4.31 -8.35
N LEU A 34 17.05 -3.49 -7.30
CA LEU A 34 17.26 -3.93 -5.92
C LEU A 34 16.07 -4.70 -5.34
N ALA A 35 14.86 -4.46 -5.83
CA ALA A 35 13.66 -5.17 -5.40
C ALA A 35 13.55 -6.58 -5.99
N LYS A 36 14.16 -6.86 -7.15
CA LYS A 36 14.04 -8.16 -7.85
C LYS A 36 14.30 -9.39 -6.97
N PRO A 37 15.39 -9.47 -6.17
CA PRO A 37 15.62 -10.65 -5.32
C PRO A 37 14.52 -10.82 -4.27
N VAL A 38 14.00 -9.71 -3.70
CA VAL A 38 12.92 -9.77 -2.72
C VAL A 38 11.62 -10.22 -3.37
N VAL A 39 11.30 -9.71 -4.55
CA VAL A 39 10.13 -10.14 -5.33
C VAL A 39 10.20 -11.65 -5.64
N SER A 40 11.37 -12.13 -6.10
CA SER A 40 11.57 -13.56 -6.35
C SER A 40 11.36 -14.40 -5.09
N TYR A 41 11.90 -13.95 -3.96
CA TYR A 41 11.67 -14.57 -2.66
C TYR A 41 10.18 -14.61 -2.29
N LEU A 42 9.46 -13.49 -2.44
CA LEU A 42 8.04 -13.40 -2.11
C LEU A 42 7.17 -14.36 -2.93
N TYR A 43 7.54 -14.67 -4.16
CA TYR A 43 6.85 -15.69 -4.96
C TYR A 43 7.03 -17.10 -4.43
N THR A 44 8.18 -17.42 -3.83
CA THR A 44 8.50 -18.78 -3.35
C THR A 44 7.97 -19.08 -1.96
N VAL A 45 7.81 -18.08 -1.08
CA VAL A 45 7.36 -18.27 0.30
C VAL A 45 5.89 -18.67 0.36
N GLU A 46 5.59 -19.82 0.93
CA GLU A 46 4.23 -20.36 1.00
C GLU A 46 3.37 -19.70 2.07
N VAL A 47 3.98 -19.27 3.18
CA VAL A 47 3.28 -18.64 4.31
C VAL A 47 3.91 -17.30 4.61
N TRP A 48 3.11 -16.25 4.50
CA TRP A 48 3.56 -14.89 4.77
C TRP A 48 3.23 -14.49 6.21
N ASN A 49 4.24 -13.97 6.90
CA ASN A 49 4.12 -13.36 8.22
C ASN A 49 4.30 -11.83 8.12
N TYR A 50 4.62 -11.20 9.23
CA TYR A 50 4.86 -9.75 9.30
C TYR A 50 5.96 -9.28 8.34
N PHE A 51 7.05 -10.04 8.21
CA PHE A 51 8.22 -9.66 7.41
C PHE A 51 7.88 -9.58 5.92
N GLU A 52 7.23 -10.60 5.35
CA GLU A 52 6.87 -10.63 3.93
C GLU A 52 5.86 -9.53 3.58
N LEU A 53 4.83 -9.35 4.42
CA LEU A 53 3.83 -8.28 4.23
C LEU A 53 4.46 -6.89 4.33
N TYR A 54 5.33 -6.68 5.32
CA TYR A 54 6.04 -5.42 5.52
C TYR A 54 6.88 -5.07 4.29
N TRP A 55 7.72 -5.98 3.82
CA TRP A 55 8.56 -5.74 2.64
C TRP A 55 7.75 -5.55 1.37
N PHE A 56 6.76 -6.38 1.13
CA PHE A 56 5.88 -6.23 -0.03
C PHE A 56 5.23 -4.86 -0.05
N ARG A 57 4.62 -4.43 1.06
CA ARG A 57 3.99 -3.13 1.18
C ARG A 57 4.95 -1.97 0.89
N HIS A 58 6.17 -2.01 1.42
CA HIS A 58 7.15 -0.92 1.24
C HIS A 58 7.78 -0.91 -0.16
N LEU A 59 7.84 -2.05 -0.81
CA LEU A 59 8.34 -2.15 -2.17
C LEU A 59 7.32 -1.73 -3.24
N MET A 60 6.02 -1.68 -2.93
CA MET A 60 4.97 -1.37 -3.92
C MET A 60 5.22 -0.08 -4.68
N VAL A 61 5.81 0.93 -4.05
CA VAL A 61 6.15 2.21 -4.68
C VAL A 61 7.13 2.05 -5.86
N ALA A 62 7.97 1.02 -5.82
CA ALA A 62 8.98 0.73 -6.85
C ALA A 62 8.58 -0.41 -7.80
N LEU A 63 7.54 -1.18 -7.48
CA LEU A 63 7.15 -2.35 -8.27
C LEU A 63 6.28 -1.96 -9.46
N PRO A 64 6.42 -2.66 -10.61
CA PRO A 64 5.46 -2.58 -11.70
C PRO A 64 4.05 -2.95 -11.19
N VAL A 65 3.04 -2.26 -11.71
CA VAL A 65 1.62 -2.49 -11.35
C VAL A 65 1.21 -3.94 -11.52
N GLU A 66 1.67 -4.59 -12.59
CA GLU A 66 1.42 -6.01 -12.86
C GLU A 66 2.00 -6.94 -11.77
N THR A 67 3.19 -6.63 -11.27
CA THR A 67 3.79 -7.38 -10.16
C THR A 67 2.94 -7.28 -8.91
N ILE A 68 2.42 -6.08 -8.59
CA ILE A 68 1.52 -5.86 -7.45
C ILE A 68 0.20 -6.60 -7.66
N HIS A 69 -0.38 -6.52 -8.87
CA HIS A 69 -1.59 -7.26 -9.23
C HIS A 69 -1.47 -8.77 -8.95
N ASN A 70 -0.33 -9.35 -9.33
CA ASN A 70 -0.08 -10.79 -9.15
C ASN A 70 0.26 -11.18 -7.70
N LEU A 71 1.03 -10.36 -6.98
CA LEU A 71 1.47 -10.66 -5.61
C LEU A 71 0.38 -10.38 -4.56
N LEU A 72 -0.49 -9.40 -4.77
CA LEU A 72 -1.47 -8.99 -3.76
C LEU A 72 -2.42 -10.13 -3.35
N PRO A 73 -3.02 -10.91 -4.26
CA PRO A 73 -3.84 -12.06 -3.88
C PRO A 73 -3.05 -13.11 -3.10
N LEU A 74 -1.79 -13.34 -3.47
CA LEU A 74 -0.91 -14.27 -2.76
C LEU A 74 -0.61 -13.78 -1.35
N ALA A 75 -0.31 -12.48 -1.18
CA ALA A 75 -0.06 -11.85 0.10
C ALA A 75 -1.24 -12.04 1.06
N ILE A 76 -2.46 -11.78 0.61
CA ILE A 76 -3.66 -11.92 1.42
C ILE A 76 -3.96 -13.40 1.74
N LYS A 77 -3.82 -14.30 0.77
CA LYS A 77 -4.04 -15.74 0.97
C LYS A 77 -3.00 -16.36 1.90
N ARG A 78 -1.72 -16.11 1.64
CA ARG A 78 -0.60 -16.73 2.37
C ARG A 78 -0.45 -16.19 3.80
N SER A 79 -0.92 -14.98 4.10
CA SER A 79 -0.93 -14.40 5.45
C SER A 79 -2.17 -14.76 6.28
N GLU A 80 -3.13 -15.48 5.72
CA GLU A 80 -4.40 -15.83 6.37
C GLU A 80 -4.20 -16.61 7.68
N LYS A 81 -3.23 -17.50 7.72
CA LYS A 81 -2.89 -18.30 8.91
C LYS A 81 -2.62 -17.45 10.15
N TYR A 82 -2.07 -16.25 9.97
CA TYR A 82 -1.67 -15.36 11.06
C TYR A 82 -2.61 -14.16 11.25
N ARG A 83 -3.80 -14.17 10.63
CA ARG A 83 -4.76 -13.06 10.69
C ARG A 83 -5.19 -12.65 12.11
N ALA A 84 -5.22 -13.60 13.03
CA ALA A 84 -5.61 -13.36 14.42
C ALA A 84 -4.56 -12.57 15.23
N PHE A 85 -3.32 -12.51 14.75
CA PHE A 85 -2.31 -11.64 15.34
C PHE A 85 -2.57 -10.21 14.91
N ASN A 86 -2.91 -9.34 15.87
CA ASN A 86 -3.36 -7.97 15.64
C ASN A 86 -2.45 -7.19 14.66
N GLN A 87 -1.14 -7.26 14.84
CA GLN A 87 -0.18 -6.60 13.95
C GLN A 87 -0.27 -7.09 12.49
N ILE A 88 -0.48 -8.38 12.27
CA ILE A 88 -0.61 -8.95 10.92
C ILE A 88 -1.97 -8.61 10.32
N GLY A 89 -3.05 -8.68 11.10
CA GLY A 89 -4.37 -8.25 10.67
C GLY A 89 -4.37 -6.82 10.14
N THR A 90 -3.88 -5.89 10.94
CA THR A 90 -3.73 -4.47 10.57
C THR A 90 -2.80 -4.30 9.36
N LEU A 91 -1.68 -5.02 9.30
CA LEU A 91 -0.73 -4.90 8.18
C LEU A 91 -1.33 -5.40 6.87
N ARG A 92 -2.16 -6.45 6.89
CA ARG A 92 -2.92 -6.92 5.71
C ARG A 92 -3.82 -5.82 5.14
N VAL A 93 -4.56 -5.13 6.00
CA VAL A 93 -5.41 -3.99 5.60
C VAL A 93 -4.56 -2.87 5.02
N LYS A 94 -3.50 -2.46 5.71
CA LYS A 94 -2.58 -1.42 5.23
C LYS A 94 -1.90 -1.79 3.91
N THR A 95 -1.64 -3.07 3.67
CA THR A 95 -1.12 -3.58 2.39
C THR A 95 -2.13 -3.37 1.25
N LEU A 96 -3.41 -3.63 1.50
CA LEU A 96 -4.48 -3.37 0.53
C LEU A 96 -4.65 -1.87 0.25
N PHE A 97 -4.53 -1.01 1.24
CA PHE A 97 -4.57 0.45 1.05
C PHE A 97 -3.39 0.96 0.21
N SER A 98 -2.20 0.42 0.45
CA SER A 98 -1.03 0.76 -0.38
C SER A 98 -1.22 0.30 -1.83
N ALA A 99 -1.73 -0.90 -2.05
CA ALA A 99 -2.05 -1.41 -3.38
C ALA A 99 -3.14 -0.58 -4.08
N PHE A 100 -4.20 -0.22 -3.34
CA PHE A 100 -5.22 0.70 -3.85
C PHE A 100 -4.60 2.00 -4.36
N THR A 101 -3.71 2.62 -3.58
CA THR A 101 -3.05 3.88 -3.97
C THR A 101 -2.26 3.72 -5.28
N VAL A 102 -1.56 2.61 -5.47
CA VAL A 102 -0.87 2.34 -6.73
C VAL A 102 -1.85 2.14 -7.88
N PHE A 103 -2.89 1.32 -7.70
CA PHE A 103 -3.87 1.03 -8.74
C PHE A 103 -4.67 2.26 -9.16
N ILE A 104 -5.12 3.10 -8.21
CA ILE A 104 -5.88 4.30 -8.53
C ILE A 104 -5.05 5.32 -9.31
N ASN A 105 -3.78 5.50 -8.94
CA ASN A 105 -2.84 6.37 -9.65
C ASN A 105 -2.50 5.85 -11.06
N ALA A 106 -2.42 4.52 -11.22
CA ALA A 106 -2.24 3.87 -12.51
C ALA A 106 -3.52 3.76 -13.33
N ARG A 107 -4.65 4.32 -12.88
CA ARG A 107 -5.98 4.23 -13.54
C ARG A 107 -6.51 2.79 -13.69
N GLN A 108 -6.02 1.86 -12.88
CA GLN A 108 -6.49 0.47 -12.82
C GLN A 108 -7.71 0.37 -11.87
N LEU A 109 -8.84 0.98 -12.28
CA LEU A 109 -10.05 1.10 -11.45
C LEU A 109 -10.62 -0.26 -10.97
N PRO A 110 -10.65 -1.33 -11.78
CA PRO A 110 -11.11 -2.64 -11.32
C PRO A 110 -10.27 -3.19 -10.16
N ASP A 111 -8.94 -3.08 -10.24
CA ASP A 111 -8.03 -3.56 -9.20
C ASP A 111 -8.09 -2.68 -7.93
N ALA A 112 -8.21 -1.36 -8.10
CA ALA A 112 -8.44 -0.44 -7.00
C ALA A 112 -9.73 -0.79 -6.24
N LYS A 113 -10.84 -1.04 -6.96
CA LYS A 113 -12.11 -1.47 -6.36
C LYS A 113 -11.97 -2.79 -5.61
N LYS A 114 -11.30 -3.78 -6.21
CA LYS A 114 -11.07 -5.09 -5.59
C LYS A 114 -10.25 -4.98 -4.30
N ALA A 115 -9.24 -4.12 -4.28
CA ALA A 115 -8.44 -3.87 -3.08
C ALA A 115 -9.30 -3.26 -1.95
N LEU A 116 -10.14 -2.25 -2.25
CA LEU A 116 -11.06 -1.65 -1.28
C LEU A 116 -12.07 -2.65 -0.73
N THR A 117 -12.73 -3.42 -1.61
CA THR A 117 -13.71 -4.43 -1.18
C THR A 117 -13.08 -5.51 -0.30
N THR A 118 -11.84 -5.88 -0.61
CA THR A 118 -11.10 -6.86 0.21
C THR A 118 -10.73 -6.26 1.57
N ALA A 119 -10.28 -5.00 1.61
CA ALA A 119 -9.96 -4.30 2.85
C ALA A 119 -11.19 -4.15 3.75
N GLU A 120 -12.34 -3.77 3.17
CA GLU A 120 -13.62 -3.67 3.88
C GLU A 120 -13.98 -4.98 4.58
N ARG A 121 -13.89 -6.10 3.88
CA ARG A 121 -14.16 -7.42 4.45
C ARG A 121 -13.22 -7.77 5.59
N LEU A 122 -11.94 -7.40 5.51
CA LEU A 122 -10.97 -7.66 6.57
C LEU A 122 -11.17 -6.75 7.80
N LEU A 123 -11.70 -5.53 7.59
CA LEU A 123 -12.00 -4.59 8.67
C LEU A 123 -13.30 -4.88 9.40
N TYR A 124 -14.25 -5.55 8.75
CA TYR A 124 -15.58 -5.84 9.32
C TYR A 124 -15.51 -6.51 10.70
N ASP A 125 -14.53 -7.39 10.89
CA ASP A 125 -14.33 -8.15 12.13
C ASP A 125 -13.32 -7.50 13.10
N ALA A 126 -12.70 -6.36 12.73
CA ALA A 126 -11.47 -5.91 13.38
C ALA A 126 -11.64 -4.77 14.41
N ASN A 127 -12.80 -4.13 14.54
CA ASN A 127 -13.03 -2.95 15.41
C ASN A 127 -11.91 -1.88 15.31
N ASP A 128 -11.34 -1.71 14.11
CA ASP A 128 -10.23 -0.80 13.85
C ASP A 128 -10.77 0.50 13.26
N LEU A 129 -11.09 1.44 14.14
CA LEU A 129 -11.78 2.68 13.81
C LEU A 129 -10.91 3.59 12.90
N ALA A 130 -9.61 3.68 13.18
CA ALA A 130 -8.70 4.50 12.37
C ALA A 130 -8.58 3.98 10.93
N ASN A 131 -8.39 2.66 10.74
CA ASN A 131 -8.39 2.09 9.40
C ASN A 131 -9.78 2.12 8.73
N SER A 132 -10.87 2.15 9.50
CA SER A 132 -12.22 2.34 8.95
C SER A 132 -12.44 3.76 8.42
N ALA A 133 -11.97 4.78 9.13
CA ALA A 133 -11.99 6.17 8.66
C ALA A 133 -11.14 6.33 7.39
N LEU A 134 -9.94 5.75 7.35
CA LEU A 134 -9.11 5.75 6.15
C LEU A 134 -9.78 5.01 4.98
N LEU A 135 -10.43 3.87 5.22
CA LEU A 135 -11.20 3.17 4.18
C LEU A 135 -12.30 4.06 3.59
N LEU A 136 -13.01 4.81 4.43
CA LEU A 136 -14.05 5.75 3.98
C LEU A 136 -13.44 6.82 3.06
N PHE A 137 -12.29 7.39 3.44
CA PHE A 137 -11.56 8.35 2.60
C PHE A 137 -11.17 7.76 1.25
N LEU A 138 -10.58 6.55 1.23
CA LEU A 138 -10.17 5.88 0.00
C LEU A 138 -11.37 5.54 -0.91
N ARG A 139 -12.52 5.22 -0.34
CA ARG A 139 -13.79 5.06 -1.09
C ARG A 139 -14.22 6.36 -1.75
N GLY A 140 -14.15 7.47 -1.03
CA GLY A 140 -14.43 8.78 -1.58
C GLY A 140 -13.48 9.13 -2.73
N TRP A 141 -12.18 8.88 -2.55
CA TRP A 141 -11.20 9.06 -3.63
C TRP A 141 -11.52 8.20 -4.86
N TYR A 142 -11.84 6.91 -4.65
CA TYR A 142 -12.25 6.04 -5.75
C TYR A 142 -13.46 6.58 -6.51
N GLN A 143 -14.51 7.00 -5.80
CA GLN A 143 -15.72 7.57 -6.42
C GLN A 143 -15.42 8.82 -7.24
N ALA A 144 -14.61 9.73 -6.69
CA ALA A 144 -14.21 10.95 -7.39
C ALA A 144 -13.47 10.64 -8.69
N VAL A 145 -12.53 9.68 -8.68
CA VAL A 145 -11.78 9.25 -9.87
C VAL A 145 -12.65 8.47 -10.86
N ALA A 146 -13.67 7.77 -10.38
CA ALA A 146 -14.64 7.04 -11.20
C ALA A 146 -15.73 7.94 -11.81
N GLY A 147 -15.66 9.26 -11.61
CA GLY A 147 -16.60 10.23 -12.20
C GLY A 147 -17.74 10.69 -11.27
N GLN A 148 -17.81 10.16 -10.05
CA GLN A 148 -18.81 10.55 -9.03
C GLN A 148 -18.20 11.57 -8.07
N THR A 149 -17.73 12.71 -8.61
CA THR A 149 -16.90 13.69 -7.88
C THR A 149 -17.58 14.26 -6.63
N ALA A 150 -18.85 14.66 -6.71
CA ALA A 150 -19.58 15.25 -5.58
C ALA A 150 -19.73 14.24 -4.42
N ALA A 151 -20.22 13.03 -4.71
CA ALA A 151 -20.39 11.98 -3.71
C ALA A 151 -19.03 11.52 -3.13
N GLY A 152 -17.99 11.45 -3.96
CA GLY A 152 -16.64 11.15 -3.52
C GLY A 152 -16.09 12.20 -2.56
N PHE A 153 -16.32 13.48 -2.84
CA PHE A 153 -15.90 14.58 -1.98
C PHE A 153 -16.60 14.56 -0.61
N GLU A 154 -17.91 14.29 -0.59
CA GLU A 154 -18.67 14.16 0.66
C GLU A 154 -18.11 13.05 1.56
N LEU A 155 -17.79 11.89 1.00
CA LEU A 155 -17.18 10.78 1.75
C LEU A 155 -15.79 11.15 2.29
N CYS A 156 -14.97 11.85 1.51
CA CYS A 156 -13.67 12.32 1.97
C CYS A 156 -13.82 13.30 3.14
N GLN A 157 -14.77 14.23 3.09
CA GLN A 157 -15.04 15.19 4.18
C GLN A 157 -15.53 14.46 5.45
N GLN A 158 -16.42 13.49 5.32
CA GLN A 158 -16.86 12.67 6.45
C GLN A 158 -15.69 11.91 7.10
N ALA A 159 -14.82 11.33 6.32
CA ALA A 159 -13.63 10.62 6.82
C ALA A 159 -12.68 11.55 7.60
N ILE A 160 -12.41 12.75 7.08
CA ILE A 160 -11.58 13.76 7.75
C ILE A 160 -12.23 14.21 9.07
N SER A 161 -13.55 14.41 9.08
CA SER A 161 -14.28 14.77 10.30
C SER A 161 -14.20 13.68 11.38
N LEU A 162 -14.20 12.40 10.97
CA LEU A 162 -14.03 11.27 11.90
C LEU A 162 -12.61 11.23 12.49
N GLU A 163 -11.58 11.48 11.71
CA GLU A 163 -10.21 11.53 12.22
C GLU A 163 -10.03 12.63 13.27
N HIS A 164 -10.60 13.81 13.07
CA HIS A 164 -10.56 14.89 14.06
C HIS A 164 -11.27 14.59 15.39
N ILE A 165 -12.13 13.58 15.43
CA ILE A 165 -12.80 13.13 16.66
C ILE A 165 -11.95 12.10 17.38
N LEU A 166 -11.05 11.42 16.66
CA LEU A 166 -10.21 10.33 17.18
C LEU A 166 -8.86 10.80 17.74
N ASP A 167 -8.41 12.01 17.36
CA ASP A 167 -7.22 12.68 17.90
C ASP A 167 -7.55 13.45 19.21
#